data_dd81ba80bc942d7fd4710879affec950
#
_entry.id   dd81ba80bc942d7fd4710879affec950
#
_cell.length_a   1.000
_cell.length_b   1.000
_cell.length_c   1.000
_cell.angle_alpha   90.00
_cell.angle_beta   90.00
_cell.angle_gamma   90.00
#
_symmetry.space_group_name_H-M   'P 1'
#
loop_
_entity.id
_entity.type
_entity.pdbx_description
1 polymer ?
#
loop_
_entity_poly.entity_id
_entity_poly.type
_entity_poly.pdbx_seq_one_letter_code
_entity_poly.pdbx_strand_id
1 'polypeptide(L)'
;MKKIYLLAFTGLFASFSQAQCAGGRYASDIFTTVDLTSDVVYGSNVSNTGATISLDMDIYEPNGDTETARPLIIWAHGGSFIGGSKTDGDVVTLADKFVKKGYVFASINYRLGMDFPFNQANGTKAVVRAVQDMKASIRYFYKDRATTDTYKIDTTKIYIGGTSAGALTVLHLAYLDQECEILEFLSTSDLTALGGVEGTSGNSGYSTDVQGVISLAGALASYGWMEPGDVPLCSTHGTDDATVLYNRGFVSVLGFDIMELDGSRVIKEHADAIGVQNNFYTHNGAGHVPHSSSAAYMDTTVNFIRDFL
;
A
#
# COMPACT_ATOMS: atom_id res chain seq x y z
N MET A 1 -52.19 41.58 32.97
CA MET A 1 -51.86 40.12 32.80
C MET A 1 -50.73 39.99 31.85
N LYS A 2 -49.49 39.78 32.34
CA LYS A 2 -48.28 39.57 31.49
C LYS A 2 -48.12 38.08 31.23
N LYS A 3 -48.20 37.70 29.97
CA LYS A 3 -47.95 36.32 29.57
C LYS A 3 -46.43 36.09 29.48
N ILE A 4 -45.90 35.18 30.29
CA ILE A 4 -44.51 34.71 30.26
C ILE A 4 -44.48 33.53 29.28
N TYR A 5 -43.71 33.67 28.19
CA TYR A 5 -43.42 32.56 27.27
C TYR A 5 -42.16 31.88 27.77
N LEU A 6 -42.30 30.64 28.19
CA LEU A 6 -41.18 29.75 28.54
C LEU A 6 -40.64 29.14 27.25
N LEU A 7 -39.45 29.58 26.82
CA LEU A 7 -38.73 28.92 25.72
C LEU A 7 -38.09 27.67 26.28
N ALA A 8 -38.59 26.51 25.87
CA ALA A 8 -37.92 25.25 26.13
C ALA A 8 -36.74 25.11 25.14
N PHE A 9 -35.52 25.19 25.66
CA PHE A 9 -34.29 24.93 24.92
C PHE A 9 -34.08 23.40 24.91
N THR A 10 -34.51 22.71 23.85
CA THR A 10 -34.15 21.31 23.60
C THR A 10 -32.70 21.25 23.12
N GLY A 11 -31.79 21.03 24.06
CA GLY A 11 -30.40 20.72 23.75
C GLY A 11 -30.33 19.42 22.97
N LEU A 12 -29.96 19.48 21.69
CA LEU A 12 -29.52 18.33 20.92
C LEU A 12 -28.16 17.88 21.52
N PHE A 13 -28.21 16.89 22.39
CA PHE A 13 -26.99 16.15 22.73
C PHE A 13 -26.60 15.33 21.48
N ALA A 14 -25.65 15.85 20.70
CA ALA A 14 -24.92 15.03 19.76
C ALA A 14 -24.18 13.98 20.59
N SER A 15 -24.72 12.77 20.62
CA SER A 15 -24.00 11.60 21.10
C SER A 15 -22.85 11.38 20.13
N PHE A 16 -21.66 11.85 20.50
CA PHE A 16 -20.44 11.33 19.90
C PHE A 16 -20.43 9.85 20.28
N SER A 17 -20.83 8.99 19.34
CA SER A 17 -20.50 7.59 19.39
C SER A 17 -18.98 7.54 19.34
N GLN A 18 -18.35 7.53 20.52
CA GLN A 18 -17.03 6.96 20.62
C GLN A 18 -17.25 5.50 20.24
N ALA A 19 -16.83 5.14 19.03
CA ALA A 19 -16.57 3.75 18.71
C ALA A 19 -15.49 3.32 19.70
N GLN A 20 -15.93 2.86 20.85
CA GLN A 20 -15.06 2.19 21.80
C GLN A 20 -14.50 1.00 21.03
N CYS A 21 -13.19 0.96 20.87
CA CYS A 21 -12.46 -0.27 20.61
C CYS A 21 -12.72 -1.18 21.81
N ALA A 22 -13.90 -1.81 21.84
CA ALA A 22 -14.28 -2.71 22.89
C ALA A 22 -13.32 -3.89 22.83
N GLY A 23 -12.42 -3.98 23.79
CA GLY A 23 -11.48 -5.07 23.93
C GLY A 23 -10.12 -4.91 23.24
N GLY A 24 -9.71 -3.69 22.80
CA GLY A 24 -8.38 -3.46 22.21
C GLY A 24 -8.23 -3.89 20.75
N ARG A 25 -9.34 -4.17 20.04
CA ARG A 25 -9.34 -4.49 18.62
C ARG A 25 -8.61 -3.41 17.82
N TYR A 26 -7.81 -3.83 16.86
CA TYR A 26 -6.90 -3.05 16.02
C TYR A 26 -5.67 -2.47 16.74
N ALA A 27 -5.71 -2.28 18.05
CA ALA A 27 -4.59 -1.78 18.85
C ALA A 27 -3.72 -2.91 19.45
N SER A 28 -4.34 -3.99 19.87
CA SER A 28 -3.67 -5.11 20.58
C SER A 28 -3.98 -6.44 19.91
N ASP A 29 -3.15 -7.44 20.16
CA ASP A 29 -3.41 -8.80 19.71
C ASP A 29 -4.58 -9.38 20.51
N ILE A 30 -5.72 -9.57 19.87
CA ILE A 30 -6.94 -10.17 20.43
C ILE A 30 -7.24 -11.54 19.85
N PHE A 31 -6.59 -11.90 18.74
CA PHE A 31 -6.64 -13.22 18.13
C PHE A 31 -5.31 -13.93 18.30
N THR A 32 -5.35 -15.24 18.47
CA THR A 32 -4.15 -16.07 18.72
C THR A 32 -3.75 -16.87 17.48
N THR A 33 -4.67 -17.10 16.56
CA THR A 33 -4.48 -17.89 15.35
C THR A 33 -5.01 -17.17 14.13
N VAL A 34 -4.42 -17.50 12.99
CA VAL A 34 -4.68 -16.89 11.68
C VAL A 34 -5.15 -17.98 10.73
N ASP A 35 -6.23 -17.72 9.99
CA ASP A 35 -6.67 -18.52 8.87
C ASP A 35 -6.01 -17.98 7.60
N LEU A 36 -5.55 -18.90 6.74
CA LEU A 36 -4.89 -18.58 5.48
C LEU A 36 -5.67 -19.20 4.32
N THR A 37 -6.10 -18.36 3.38
CA THR A 37 -6.56 -18.77 2.06
C THR A 37 -5.48 -18.46 1.04
N SER A 38 -4.77 -19.49 0.57
CA SER A 38 -3.64 -19.35 -0.35
C SER A 38 -4.09 -19.31 -1.80
N ASP A 39 -3.27 -18.69 -2.65
CA ASP A 39 -3.35 -18.74 -4.12
C ASP A 39 -4.70 -18.26 -4.68
N VAL A 40 -5.30 -17.25 -4.04
CA VAL A 40 -6.54 -16.62 -4.51
C VAL A 40 -6.23 -15.81 -5.76
N VAL A 41 -6.74 -16.24 -6.91
CA VAL A 41 -6.53 -15.53 -8.18
C VAL A 41 -7.35 -14.24 -8.21
N TYR A 42 -6.66 -13.10 -8.32
CA TYR A 42 -7.30 -11.80 -8.41
C TYR A 42 -7.27 -11.20 -9.83
N GLY A 43 -6.49 -11.78 -10.73
CA GLY A 43 -6.39 -11.32 -12.11
C GLY A 43 -5.43 -12.12 -12.97
N SER A 44 -5.16 -11.60 -14.16
CA SER A 44 -4.12 -12.12 -15.07
C SER A 44 -3.69 -11.02 -16.03
N ASN A 45 -2.45 -11.04 -16.47
CA ASN A 45 -1.99 -10.11 -17.51
C ASN A 45 -0.71 -10.64 -18.18
N VAL A 46 -0.29 -9.95 -19.23
CA VAL A 46 0.90 -10.30 -20.01
C VAL A 46 2.16 -9.83 -19.25
N SER A 47 3.12 -10.76 -19.07
CA SER A 47 4.45 -10.48 -18.49
C SER A 47 5.34 -9.72 -19.47
N ASN A 48 6.52 -9.30 -19.01
CA ASN A 48 7.53 -8.69 -19.87
C ASN A 48 8.03 -9.64 -20.98
N THR A 49 7.90 -10.96 -20.80
CA THR A 49 8.29 -11.97 -21.81
C THR A 49 7.20 -12.28 -22.82
N GLY A 50 6.02 -11.65 -22.70
CA GLY A 50 4.86 -11.87 -23.58
C GLY A 50 3.96 -13.04 -23.16
N ALA A 51 4.28 -13.75 -22.08
CA ALA A 51 3.42 -14.82 -21.55
C ALA A 51 2.31 -14.24 -20.67
N THR A 52 1.08 -14.73 -20.82
CA THR A 52 0.01 -14.44 -19.86
C THR A 52 0.26 -15.22 -18.58
N ILE A 53 0.31 -14.51 -17.44
CA ILE A 53 0.46 -15.11 -16.12
C ILE A 53 -0.76 -14.84 -15.26
N SER A 54 -1.09 -15.79 -14.39
CA SER A 54 -2.07 -15.62 -13.34
C SER A 54 -1.48 -14.75 -12.23
N LEU A 55 -2.30 -13.88 -11.67
CA LEU A 55 -1.96 -13.03 -10.54
C LEU A 55 -2.73 -13.54 -9.32
N ASP A 56 -2.01 -13.95 -8.31
CA ASP A 56 -2.57 -14.54 -7.09
C ASP A 56 -2.10 -13.81 -5.84
N MET A 57 -2.84 -14.01 -4.76
CA MET A 57 -2.56 -13.47 -3.44
C MET A 57 -2.88 -14.50 -2.36
N ASP A 58 -2.25 -14.32 -1.21
CA ASP A 58 -2.59 -15.02 0.02
C ASP A 58 -3.40 -14.09 0.92
N ILE A 59 -4.54 -14.56 1.42
CA ILE A 59 -5.43 -13.79 2.28
C ILE A 59 -5.40 -14.40 3.68
N TYR A 60 -5.05 -13.56 4.65
CA TYR A 60 -4.94 -13.92 6.05
C TYR A 60 -6.08 -13.26 6.83
N GLU A 61 -6.79 -14.04 7.63
CA GLU A 61 -7.95 -13.60 8.41
C GLU A 61 -7.82 -14.02 9.87
N PRO A 62 -8.37 -13.24 10.83
CA PRO A 62 -8.39 -13.67 12.23
C PRO A 62 -9.28 -14.92 12.41
N ASN A 63 -8.72 -16.01 12.94
CA ASN A 63 -9.48 -17.24 13.14
C ASN A 63 -10.63 -17.03 14.14
N GLY A 64 -11.84 -17.42 13.74
CA GLY A 64 -13.04 -17.30 14.56
C GLY A 64 -13.60 -15.88 14.69
N ASP A 65 -13.14 -14.91 13.89
CA ASP A 65 -13.68 -13.56 13.88
C ASP A 65 -15.09 -13.51 13.29
N THR A 66 -16.00 -12.83 13.97
CA THR A 66 -17.40 -12.67 13.55
C THR A 66 -17.73 -11.27 13.07
N GLU A 67 -16.73 -10.39 12.98
CA GLU A 67 -16.92 -9.02 12.48
C GLU A 67 -17.31 -9.03 11.00
N THR A 68 -18.26 -8.19 10.63
CA THR A 68 -18.86 -8.16 9.27
C THR A 68 -18.37 -6.99 8.41
N ALA A 69 -17.49 -6.15 8.95
CA ALA A 69 -16.88 -5.02 8.26
C ALA A 69 -15.47 -4.79 8.81
N ARG A 70 -14.49 -5.45 8.21
CA ARG A 70 -13.10 -5.47 8.68
C ARG A 70 -12.22 -4.58 7.81
N PRO A 71 -11.29 -3.81 8.39
CA PRO A 71 -10.27 -3.10 7.62
C PRO A 71 -9.34 -4.10 6.91
N LEU A 72 -8.90 -3.72 5.72
CA LEU A 72 -8.03 -4.51 4.86
C LEU A 72 -6.68 -3.80 4.66
N ILE A 73 -5.61 -4.57 4.75
CA ILE A 73 -4.27 -4.15 4.31
C ILE A 73 -3.88 -5.04 3.13
N ILE A 74 -3.60 -4.44 1.96
CA ILE A 74 -3.07 -5.15 0.79
C ILE A 74 -1.58 -4.83 0.69
N TRP A 75 -0.74 -5.86 0.57
CA TRP A 75 0.71 -5.71 0.63
C TRP A 75 1.43 -6.22 -0.60
N ALA A 76 2.33 -5.40 -1.15
CA ALA A 76 3.26 -5.78 -2.20
C ALA A 76 4.67 -6.05 -1.62
N HIS A 77 5.23 -7.19 -1.95
CA HIS A 77 6.58 -7.60 -1.51
C HIS A 77 7.69 -6.79 -2.19
N GLY A 78 8.91 -6.86 -1.65
CA GLY A 78 10.12 -6.30 -2.23
C GLY A 78 10.68 -7.14 -3.39
N GLY A 79 11.96 -6.87 -3.77
CA GLY A 79 12.68 -7.69 -4.76
C GLY A 79 12.98 -7.01 -6.08
N SER A 80 13.09 -5.68 -6.12
CA SER A 80 13.55 -4.89 -7.28
C SER A 80 12.76 -5.16 -8.58
N PHE A 81 11.50 -5.56 -8.47
CA PHE A 81 10.63 -5.97 -9.58
C PHE A 81 11.13 -7.19 -10.38
N ILE A 82 12.14 -7.90 -9.92
CA ILE A 82 12.72 -9.08 -10.59
C ILE A 82 12.70 -10.34 -9.73
N GLY A 83 12.33 -10.22 -8.45
CA GLY A 83 12.25 -11.34 -7.52
C GLY A 83 11.30 -11.04 -6.37
N GLY A 84 11.23 -11.91 -5.37
CA GLY A 84 10.32 -11.85 -4.24
C GLY A 84 9.01 -12.58 -4.50
N SER A 85 8.21 -12.70 -3.45
CA SER A 85 6.89 -13.33 -3.51
C SER A 85 6.00 -12.91 -2.35
N LYS A 86 4.69 -13.16 -2.47
CA LYS A 86 3.69 -12.99 -1.42
C LYS A 86 4.00 -13.74 -0.12
N THR A 87 4.93 -14.71 -0.17
CA THR A 87 5.35 -15.53 0.98
C THR A 87 6.70 -15.12 1.56
N ASP A 88 7.24 -13.95 1.19
CA ASP A 88 8.47 -13.44 1.76
C ASP A 88 8.33 -13.25 3.28
N GLY A 89 9.38 -13.58 4.04
CA GLY A 89 9.30 -13.74 5.49
C GLY A 89 8.90 -12.48 6.25
N ASP A 90 9.27 -11.30 5.78
CA ASP A 90 8.83 -10.02 6.34
C ASP A 90 7.34 -9.78 6.11
N VAL A 91 6.83 -10.10 4.92
CA VAL A 91 5.42 -9.96 4.55
C VAL A 91 4.54 -10.89 5.37
N VAL A 92 4.92 -12.17 5.50
CA VAL A 92 4.19 -13.14 6.34
C VAL A 92 4.19 -12.72 7.80
N THR A 93 5.30 -12.16 8.28
CA THR A 93 5.39 -11.65 9.66
C THR A 93 4.48 -10.45 9.88
N LEU A 94 4.43 -9.50 8.93
CA LEU A 94 3.49 -8.36 8.98
C LEU A 94 2.04 -8.85 8.97
N ALA A 95 1.70 -9.82 8.10
CA ALA A 95 0.37 -10.41 8.04
C ALA A 95 -0.05 -10.98 9.41
N ASP A 96 0.79 -11.82 10.02
CA ASP A 96 0.53 -12.42 11.34
C ASP A 96 0.27 -11.35 12.40
N LYS A 97 1.11 -10.30 12.43
CA LYS A 97 1.00 -9.21 13.40
C LYS A 97 -0.28 -8.38 13.26
N PHE A 98 -0.70 -8.04 12.05
CA PHE A 98 -1.91 -7.23 11.84
C PHE A 98 -3.19 -8.06 11.96
N VAL A 99 -3.17 -9.29 11.46
CA VAL A 99 -4.35 -10.17 11.56
C VAL A 99 -4.68 -10.50 13.01
N LYS A 100 -3.70 -10.73 13.87
CA LYS A 100 -3.94 -10.90 15.31
C LYS A 100 -4.60 -9.70 15.99
N LYS A 101 -4.53 -8.51 15.38
CA LYS A 101 -5.21 -7.30 15.84
C LYS A 101 -6.62 -7.14 15.27
N GLY A 102 -7.03 -7.98 14.31
CA GLY A 102 -8.36 -7.97 13.73
C GLY A 102 -8.47 -7.43 12.31
N TYR A 103 -7.35 -7.13 11.66
CA TYR A 103 -7.32 -6.76 10.24
C TYR A 103 -7.45 -8.00 9.36
N VAL A 104 -7.96 -7.84 8.15
CA VAL A 104 -7.69 -8.76 7.04
C VAL A 104 -6.42 -8.28 6.35
N PHE A 105 -5.54 -9.22 5.98
CA PHE A 105 -4.30 -8.88 5.30
C PHE A 105 -4.19 -9.72 4.02
N ALA A 106 -3.93 -9.05 2.88
CA ALA A 106 -3.73 -9.71 1.59
C ALA A 106 -2.31 -9.44 1.09
N SER A 107 -1.52 -10.48 0.91
CA SER A 107 -0.20 -10.40 0.29
C SER A 107 -0.29 -10.80 -1.16
N ILE A 108 0.11 -9.92 -2.09
CA ILE A 108 -0.02 -10.14 -3.53
C ILE A 108 1.30 -10.58 -4.18
N ASN A 109 1.23 -11.48 -5.15
CA ASN A 109 2.19 -11.57 -6.23
C ASN A 109 1.81 -10.57 -7.32
N TYR A 110 2.78 -9.88 -7.88
CA TYR A 110 2.59 -8.96 -9.01
C TYR A 110 3.56 -9.34 -10.14
N ARG A 111 3.35 -8.87 -11.37
CA ARG A 111 4.21 -9.20 -12.51
C ARG A 111 5.64 -8.77 -12.27
N LEU A 112 6.52 -9.75 -12.16
CA LEU A 112 7.97 -9.57 -12.09
C LEU A 112 8.59 -9.56 -13.47
N GLY A 113 9.79 -8.98 -13.57
CA GLY A 113 10.62 -8.94 -14.75
C GLY A 113 10.85 -7.51 -15.24
N MET A 114 12.12 -7.21 -15.48
CA MET A 114 12.60 -5.97 -16.11
C MET A 114 13.34 -6.34 -17.37
N ASP A 115 12.98 -5.69 -18.48
CA ASP A 115 13.63 -5.95 -19.77
C ASP A 115 15.07 -5.42 -19.78
N PHE A 116 15.94 -6.08 -20.54
CA PHE A 116 17.28 -5.57 -20.80
C PHE A 116 17.27 -4.64 -22.02
N PRO A 117 18.03 -3.53 -22.00
CA PRO A 117 18.96 -3.09 -20.96
C PRO A 117 18.25 -2.56 -19.72
N PHE A 118 18.86 -2.75 -18.54
CA PHE A 118 18.37 -2.16 -17.30
C PHE A 118 18.59 -0.64 -17.35
N ASN A 119 17.51 0.09 -17.56
CA ASN A 119 17.48 1.56 -17.71
C ASN A 119 16.15 2.14 -17.23
N GLN A 120 16.03 3.46 -17.24
CA GLN A 120 14.85 4.18 -16.79
C GLN A 120 13.55 3.68 -17.45
N ALA A 121 13.48 3.58 -18.77
CA ALA A 121 12.26 3.18 -19.47
C ALA A 121 11.81 1.76 -19.08
N ASN A 122 12.73 0.80 -19.01
CA ASN A 122 12.41 -0.59 -18.66
C ASN A 122 12.12 -0.74 -17.15
N GLY A 123 12.76 0.05 -16.30
CA GLY A 123 12.41 0.17 -14.88
C GLY A 123 11.00 0.74 -14.69
N THR A 124 10.67 1.81 -15.39
CA THR A 124 9.34 2.41 -15.36
C THR A 124 8.25 1.44 -15.83
N LYS A 125 8.50 0.66 -16.90
CA LYS A 125 7.57 -0.41 -17.33
C LYS A 125 7.33 -1.44 -16.23
N ALA A 126 8.35 -1.82 -15.47
CA ALA A 126 8.19 -2.78 -14.37
C ALA A 126 7.34 -2.19 -13.24
N VAL A 127 7.55 -0.91 -12.86
CA VAL A 127 6.72 -0.19 -11.89
C VAL A 127 5.27 -0.11 -12.35
N VAL A 128 5.02 0.30 -13.60
CA VAL A 128 3.66 0.41 -14.16
C VAL A 128 2.93 -0.94 -14.12
N ARG A 129 3.61 -2.06 -14.48
CA ARG A 129 2.99 -3.39 -14.37
C ARG A 129 2.59 -3.73 -12.93
N ALA A 130 3.44 -3.42 -11.96
CA ALA A 130 3.15 -3.69 -10.55
C ALA A 130 2.00 -2.81 -10.02
N VAL A 131 1.93 -1.53 -10.43
CA VAL A 131 0.82 -0.61 -10.12
C VAL A 131 -0.50 -1.15 -10.67
N GLN A 132 -0.54 -1.58 -11.94
CA GLN A 132 -1.73 -2.16 -12.56
C GLN A 132 -2.21 -3.42 -11.83
N ASP A 133 -1.29 -4.27 -11.36
CA ASP A 133 -1.60 -5.50 -10.66
C ASP A 133 -2.12 -5.20 -9.24
N MET A 134 -1.53 -4.23 -8.53
CA MET A 134 -2.04 -3.76 -7.24
C MET A 134 -3.45 -3.14 -7.40
N LYS A 135 -3.70 -2.34 -8.43
CA LYS A 135 -5.05 -1.83 -8.74
C LYS A 135 -6.05 -2.96 -8.96
N ALA A 136 -5.66 -4.03 -9.66
CA ALA A 136 -6.52 -5.19 -9.86
C ALA A 136 -6.84 -5.94 -8.56
N SER A 137 -5.91 -6.02 -7.62
CA SER A 137 -6.14 -6.63 -6.30
C SER A 137 -7.09 -5.79 -5.44
N ILE A 138 -6.98 -4.46 -5.47
CA ILE A 138 -7.94 -3.57 -4.79
C ILE A 138 -9.34 -3.77 -5.37
N ARG A 139 -9.48 -3.75 -6.71
CA ARG A 139 -10.76 -3.98 -7.40
C ARG A 139 -11.37 -5.35 -7.07
N TYR A 140 -10.55 -6.37 -6.81
CA TYR A 140 -11.01 -7.69 -6.38
C TYR A 140 -11.81 -7.61 -5.08
N PHE A 141 -11.33 -6.88 -4.08
CA PHE A 141 -12.03 -6.74 -2.80
C PHE A 141 -13.28 -5.87 -2.89
N TYR A 142 -13.28 -4.82 -3.72
CA TYR A 142 -14.50 -4.07 -4.01
C TYR A 142 -15.55 -4.95 -4.70
N LYS A 143 -15.13 -5.81 -5.63
CA LYS A 143 -16.03 -6.78 -6.30
C LYS A 143 -16.54 -7.82 -5.31
N ASP A 144 -15.66 -8.40 -4.49
CA ASP A 144 -16.07 -9.38 -3.46
C ASP A 144 -17.13 -8.76 -2.55
N ARG A 145 -16.90 -7.56 -2.03
CA ARG A 145 -17.87 -6.85 -1.19
C ARG A 145 -19.21 -6.63 -1.87
N ALA A 146 -19.20 -6.34 -3.15
CA ALA A 146 -20.44 -6.08 -3.93
C ALA A 146 -21.17 -7.34 -4.38
N THR A 147 -20.54 -8.53 -4.31
CA THR A 147 -21.09 -9.77 -4.87
C THR A 147 -21.19 -10.89 -3.84
N THR A 148 -20.07 -11.53 -3.51
CA THR A 148 -20.00 -12.70 -2.63
C THR A 148 -19.85 -12.32 -1.17
N ASP A 149 -19.23 -11.17 -0.90
CA ASP A 149 -18.94 -10.66 0.44
C ASP A 149 -18.25 -11.70 1.33
N THR A 150 -17.30 -12.43 0.73
CA THR A 150 -16.62 -13.56 1.37
C THR A 150 -15.75 -13.09 2.53
N TYR A 151 -14.95 -12.01 2.29
CA TYR A 151 -13.94 -11.54 3.23
C TYR A 151 -14.45 -10.44 4.17
N LYS A 152 -15.72 -10.03 4.07
CA LYS A 152 -16.33 -9.05 4.98
C LYS A 152 -15.50 -7.76 5.11
N ILE A 153 -15.04 -7.22 4.00
CA ILE A 153 -14.20 -6.03 4.00
C ILE A 153 -15.04 -4.75 4.15
N ASP A 154 -14.59 -3.86 5.01
CA ASP A 154 -15.03 -2.47 5.05
C ASP A 154 -14.30 -1.68 3.96
N THR A 155 -14.95 -1.44 2.83
CA THR A 155 -14.35 -0.72 1.70
C THR A 155 -14.03 0.75 1.99
N THR A 156 -14.45 1.27 3.13
CA THR A 156 -14.03 2.60 3.62
C THR A 156 -12.75 2.53 4.46
N LYS A 157 -12.13 1.33 4.58
CA LYS A 157 -10.91 1.08 5.37
C LYS A 157 -9.98 0.11 4.64
N ILE A 158 -9.68 0.41 3.40
CA ILE A 158 -8.68 -0.31 2.61
C ILE A 158 -7.39 0.50 2.60
N TYR A 159 -6.31 -0.11 3.05
CA TYR A 159 -4.97 0.44 3.06
C TYR A 159 -4.07 -0.39 2.16
N ILE A 160 -3.16 0.27 1.46
CA ILE A 160 -2.15 -0.41 0.65
C ILE A 160 -0.77 -0.21 1.25
N GLY A 161 0.04 -1.25 1.23
CA GLY A 161 1.39 -1.17 1.75
C GLY A 161 2.38 -1.97 0.92
N GLY A 162 3.65 -1.68 1.14
CA GLY A 162 4.71 -2.43 0.48
C GLY A 162 6.09 -2.20 1.07
N THR A 163 6.98 -3.12 0.72
CA THR A 163 8.40 -3.11 1.10
C THR A 163 9.24 -2.87 -0.13
N SER A 164 10.21 -1.91 -0.11
CA SER A 164 11.16 -1.68 -1.21
C SER A 164 10.45 -1.48 -2.56
N ALA A 165 10.63 -2.35 -3.54
CA ALA A 165 9.90 -2.32 -4.82
C ALA A 165 8.37 -2.29 -4.64
N GLY A 166 7.84 -3.01 -3.65
CA GLY A 166 6.42 -2.93 -3.29
C GLY A 166 6.04 -1.56 -2.72
N ALA A 167 6.93 -0.91 -1.97
CA ALA A 167 6.71 0.45 -1.48
C ALA A 167 6.73 1.47 -2.63
N LEU A 168 7.61 1.30 -3.62
CA LEU A 168 7.55 2.09 -4.86
C LEU A 168 6.19 1.89 -5.54
N THR A 169 5.72 0.64 -5.64
CA THR A 169 4.42 0.32 -6.26
C THR A 169 3.26 1.08 -5.62
N VAL A 170 3.15 1.05 -4.28
CA VAL A 170 2.02 1.70 -3.60
C VAL A 170 2.11 3.23 -3.63
N LEU A 171 3.33 3.80 -3.58
CA LEU A 171 3.53 5.24 -3.73
C LEU A 171 3.14 5.72 -5.14
N HIS A 172 3.56 5.00 -6.19
CA HIS A 172 3.17 5.33 -7.57
C HIS A 172 1.69 5.08 -7.82
N LEU A 173 1.06 4.10 -7.18
CA LEU A 173 -0.38 3.91 -7.29
C LEU A 173 -1.16 5.10 -6.72
N ALA A 174 -0.69 5.64 -5.60
CA ALA A 174 -1.39 6.67 -4.85
C ALA A 174 -1.21 8.09 -5.41
N TYR A 175 -0.05 8.39 -5.97
CA TYR A 175 0.35 9.76 -6.32
C TYR A 175 0.64 9.98 -7.80
N LEU A 176 0.67 8.93 -8.62
CA LEU A 176 0.72 9.02 -10.08
C LEU A 176 -0.73 8.92 -10.61
N ASP A 177 -1.42 10.03 -10.73
CA ASP A 177 -2.81 10.07 -11.15
C ASP A 177 -3.02 10.64 -12.55
N GLN A 178 -2.03 11.37 -13.09
CA GLN A 178 -2.06 11.95 -14.41
C GLN A 178 -1.17 11.17 -15.40
N GLU A 179 -1.69 10.77 -16.53
CA GLU A 179 -0.87 10.08 -17.57
C GLU A 179 0.32 10.93 -18.04
N CYS A 180 0.21 12.26 -18.04
CA CYS A 180 1.30 13.14 -18.45
C CYS A 180 2.53 13.03 -17.51
N GLU A 181 2.35 12.67 -16.27
CA GLU A 181 3.42 12.54 -15.27
C GLU A 181 4.36 11.38 -15.60
N ILE A 182 3.78 10.23 -16.00
CA ILE A 182 4.58 9.06 -16.39
C ILE A 182 5.28 9.26 -17.72
N LEU A 183 4.79 10.17 -18.58
CA LEU A 183 5.37 10.42 -19.89
C LEU A 183 6.73 11.14 -19.85
N GLU A 184 7.14 11.63 -18.68
CA GLU A 184 8.53 12.09 -18.45
C GLU A 184 9.52 10.90 -18.40
N PHE A 185 9.05 9.71 -18.09
CA PHE A 185 9.85 8.51 -17.87
C PHE A 185 9.61 7.41 -18.89
N LEU A 186 8.48 7.46 -19.61
CA LEU A 186 8.04 6.41 -20.53
C LEU A 186 7.41 7.03 -21.78
N SER A 187 7.66 6.45 -22.95
CA SER A 187 7.03 6.91 -24.18
C SER A 187 5.52 6.62 -24.19
N THR A 188 4.73 7.46 -24.89
CA THR A 188 3.29 7.23 -25.09
C THR A 188 3.01 5.87 -25.74
N SER A 189 3.87 5.41 -26.67
CA SER A 189 3.70 4.09 -27.31
C SER A 189 3.90 2.94 -26.31
N ASP A 190 4.89 3.05 -25.42
CA ASP A 190 5.13 2.05 -24.38
C ASP A 190 3.99 2.02 -23.35
N LEU A 191 3.53 3.19 -22.90
CA LEU A 191 2.40 3.29 -21.97
C LEU A 191 1.12 2.70 -22.57
N THR A 192 0.83 3.01 -23.84
CA THR A 192 -0.31 2.43 -24.56
C THR A 192 -0.19 0.92 -24.68
N ALA A 193 1.00 0.39 -24.99
CA ALA A 193 1.24 -1.05 -25.08
C ALA A 193 1.04 -1.76 -23.74
N LEU A 194 1.27 -1.07 -22.60
CA LEU A 194 0.99 -1.59 -21.26
C LEU A 194 -0.50 -1.52 -20.88
N GLY A 195 -1.32 -0.78 -21.61
CA GLY A 195 -2.73 -0.56 -21.31
C GLY A 195 -3.00 0.64 -20.38
N GLY A 196 -2.12 1.67 -20.44
CA GLY A 196 -2.21 2.87 -19.59
C GLY A 196 -1.82 2.62 -18.12
N VAL A 197 -1.95 3.62 -17.29
CA VAL A 197 -1.68 3.50 -15.82
C VAL A 197 -2.73 2.60 -15.14
N GLU A 198 -3.98 2.61 -15.62
CA GLU A 198 -5.06 1.79 -15.06
C GLU A 198 -4.90 0.29 -15.33
N GLY A 199 -4.34 -0.07 -16.46
CA GLY A 199 -4.10 -1.45 -16.85
C GLY A 199 -5.35 -2.31 -17.04
N THR A 200 -5.12 -3.56 -17.38
CA THR A 200 -6.17 -4.56 -17.67
C THR A 200 -6.01 -5.84 -16.89
N SER A 201 -5.33 -5.80 -15.75
CA SER A 201 -4.97 -7.00 -14.96
C SER A 201 -6.16 -7.70 -14.32
N GLY A 202 -7.33 -7.05 -14.20
CA GLY A 202 -8.56 -7.69 -13.72
C GLY A 202 -9.54 -6.75 -13.05
N ASN A 203 -10.77 -7.26 -12.88
CA ASN A 203 -11.85 -6.65 -12.11
C ASN A 203 -12.22 -5.22 -12.53
N SER A 204 -12.17 -4.89 -13.83
CA SER A 204 -12.51 -3.56 -14.33
C SER A 204 -13.93 -3.13 -13.94
N GLY A 205 -14.12 -1.83 -13.69
CA GLY A 205 -15.41 -1.24 -13.30
C GLY A 205 -15.64 -1.19 -11.79
N TYR A 206 -14.75 -1.74 -10.98
CA TYR A 206 -14.74 -1.55 -9.53
C TYR A 206 -13.73 -0.48 -9.13
N SER A 207 -13.93 0.13 -7.95
CA SER A 207 -13.07 1.20 -7.43
C SER A 207 -11.65 0.72 -7.12
N THR A 208 -10.70 1.65 -7.15
CA THR A 208 -9.33 1.53 -6.63
C THR A 208 -9.07 2.47 -5.45
N ASP A 209 -10.12 3.03 -4.84
CA ASP A 209 -9.98 3.96 -3.72
C ASP A 209 -9.34 3.27 -2.51
N VAL A 210 -8.43 3.99 -1.87
CA VAL A 210 -7.76 3.57 -0.64
C VAL A 210 -7.74 4.70 0.38
N GLN A 211 -7.61 4.39 1.65
CA GLN A 211 -7.66 5.36 2.73
C GLN A 211 -6.28 5.76 3.26
N GLY A 212 -5.25 5.10 2.81
CA GLY A 212 -3.88 5.44 3.17
C GLY A 212 -2.85 4.50 2.58
N VAL A 213 -1.62 4.97 2.56
CA VAL A 213 -0.46 4.28 1.97
C VAL A 213 0.57 3.99 3.04
N ILE A 214 1.14 2.79 3.03
CA ILE A 214 2.20 2.36 3.94
C ILE A 214 3.45 2.03 3.11
N SER A 215 4.49 2.83 3.27
CA SER A 215 5.74 2.71 2.49
C SER A 215 6.92 2.34 3.39
N LEU A 216 7.44 1.13 3.24
CA LEU A 216 8.63 0.70 3.97
C LEU A 216 9.85 0.69 3.04
N ALA A 217 10.77 1.64 3.24
CA ALA A 217 11.96 1.87 2.41
C ALA A 217 11.61 2.12 0.92
N GLY A 218 10.62 2.98 0.66
CA GLY A 218 10.15 3.32 -0.67
C GLY A 218 10.69 4.64 -1.20
N ALA A 219 10.39 4.91 -2.48
CA ALA A 219 10.67 6.16 -3.17
C ALA A 219 9.65 6.42 -4.27
N LEU A 220 9.54 7.66 -4.71
CA LEU A 220 8.66 8.13 -5.78
C LEU A 220 9.50 8.71 -6.93
N ALA A 221 9.04 8.58 -8.16
CA ALA A 221 9.79 9.13 -9.30
C ALA A 221 9.86 10.67 -9.26
N SER A 222 8.82 11.31 -8.77
CA SER A 222 8.81 12.75 -8.48
C SER A 222 7.90 13.04 -7.28
N TYR A 223 8.42 13.72 -6.26
CA TYR A 223 7.60 14.22 -5.16
C TYR A 223 6.53 15.21 -5.63
N GLY A 224 6.77 15.87 -6.76
CA GLY A 224 5.83 16.84 -7.34
C GLY A 224 4.52 16.25 -7.86
N TRP A 225 4.37 14.94 -7.87
CA TRP A 225 3.10 14.26 -8.17
C TRP A 225 2.12 14.27 -7.00
N MET A 226 2.63 14.52 -5.78
CA MET A 226 1.74 14.66 -4.63
C MET A 226 1.06 16.02 -4.63
N GLU A 227 -0.26 16.02 -4.44
CA GLU A 227 -1.10 17.22 -4.43
C GLU A 227 -1.85 17.39 -3.09
N PRO A 228 -2.27 18.63 -2.75
CA PRO A 228 -3.11 18.86 -1.57
C PRO A 228 -4.44 18.08 -1.65
N GLY A 229 -4.69 17.26 -0.66
CA GLY A 229 -5.90 16.41 -0.61
C GLY A 229 -5.65 14.95 -0.94
N ASP A 230 -4.44 14.59 -1.31
CA ASP A 230 -4.05 13.20 -1.51
C ASP A 230 -4.20 12.35 -0.26
N VAL A 231 -4.25 11.03 -0.48
CA VAL A 231 -4.38 10.04 0.59
C VAL A 231 -3.21 10.12 1.58
N PRO A 232 -3.48 9.91 2.89
CA PRO A 232 -2.46 9.93 3.92
C PRO A 232 -1.34 8.90 3.69
N LEU A 233 -0.12 9.26 4.13
CA LEU A 233 1.08 8.44 4.00
C LEU A 233 1.65 8.04 5.37
N CYS A 234 1.92 6.75 5.57
CA CYS A 234 2.77 6.24 6.64
C CYS A 234 4.07 5.69 6.04
N SER A 235 5.22 6.20 6.42
CA SER A 235 6.48 5.69 5.87
C SER A 235 7.56 5.49 6.92
N THR A 236 8.38 4.44 6.72
CA THR A 236 9.60 4.21 7.52
C THR A 236 10.79 4.00 6.59
N HIS A 237 11.97 4.52 6.98
CA HIS A 237 13.18 4.40 6.17
C HIS A 237 14.44 4.42 7.03
N GLY A 238 15.46 3.67 6.62
CA GLY A 238 16.79 3.71 7.20
C GLY A 238 17.64 4.83 6.62
N THR A 239 18.37 5.58 7.46
CA THR A 239 19.21 6.68 6.97
C THR A 239 20.41 6.24 6.15
N ASP A 240 20.89 5.01 6.36
CA ASP A 240 22.06 4.43 5.70
C ASP A 240 21.64 3.44 4.58
N ASP A 241 20.39 3.59 4.09
CA ASP A 241 19.89 2.79 2.97
C ASP A 241 20.66 3.14 1.68
N ALA A 242 21.40 2.14 1.17
CA ALA A 242 22.19 2.24 -0.05
C ALA A 242 21.50 1.62 -1.28
N THR A 243 20.30 1.05 -1.12
CA THR A 243 19.52 0.40 -2.18
C THR A 243 18.45 1.32 -2.73
N VAL A 244 17.58 1.81 -1.86
CA VAL A 244 16.63 2.90 -2.12
C VAL A 244 17.03 4.03 -1.20
N LEU A 245 17.56 5.11 -1.75
CA LEU A 245 18.17 6.15 -0.94
C LEU A 245 17.12 6.87 -0.07
N TYR A 246 17.49 7.13 1.18
CA TYR A 246 16.68 7.89 2.14
C TYR A 246 16.32 9.30 1.65
N ASN A 247 17.28 9.94 0.97
CA ASN A 247 17.12 11.22 0.26
C ASN A 247 16.82 10.95 -1.22
N ARG A 248 17.12 11.92 -2.08
CA ARG A 248 17.07 11.77 -3.53
C ARG A 248 18.34 11.07 -4.02
N GLY A 249 18.19 10.14 -4.96
CA GLY A 249 19.31 9.48 -5.60
C GLY A 249 18.94 8.33 -6.50
N PHE A 250 19.95 7.72 -7.12
CA PHE A 250 19.75 6.61 -8.05
C PHE A 250 19.42 5.32 -7.34
N VAL A 251 18.42 4.61 -7.86
CA VAL A 251 18.15 3.22 -7.53
C VAL A 251 18.83 2.34 -8.56
N SER A 252 19.60 1.36 -8.08
CA SER A 252 20.34 0.43 -8.94
C SER A 252 19.76 -0.97 -8.84
N VAL A 253 19.69 -1.66 -9.98
CA VAL A 253 19.30 -3.06 -10.08
C VAL A 253 20.44 -3.84 -10.71
N LEU A 254 20.95 -4.88 -10.03
CA LEU A 254 22.09 -5.69 -10.48
C LEU A 254 23.34 -4.86 -10.85
N GLY A 255 23.55 -3.72 -10.19
CA GLY A 255 24.69 -2.83 -10.42
C GLY A 255 24.50 -1.83 -11.57
N PHE A 256 23.32 -1.76 -12.17
CA PHE A 256 22.95 -0.75 -13.17
C PHE A 256 22.09 0.34 -12.53
N ASP A 257 22.48 1.59 -12.69
CA ASP A 257 21.67 2.72 -12.27
C ASP A 257 20.44 2.83 -13.18
N ILE A 258 19.25 2.70 -12.59
CA ILE A 258 17.99 2.66 -13.32
C ILE A 258 17.43 4.07 -13.49
N MET A 259 17.17 4.73 -12.37
CA MET A 259 16.61 6.08 -12.37
C MET A 259 16.87 6.77 -11.04
N GLU A 260 16.89 8.10 -11.06
CA GLU A 260 16.91 8.91 -9.85
C GLU A 260 15.49 9.01 -9.27
N LEU A 261 15.36 8.79 -7.96
CA LEU A 261 14.08 8.80 -7.25
C LEU A 261 14.16 9.70 -6.01
N ASP A 262 13.01 10.20 -5.61
CA ASP A 262 12.83 10.93 -4.35
C ASP A 262 12.55 9.93 -3.23
N GLY A 263 13.48 9.79 -2.29
CA GLY A 263 13.35 8.92 -1.13
C GLY A 263 12.39 9.48 -0.09
N SER A 264 12.07 8.66 0.92
CA SER A 264 11.01 8.96 1.89
C SER A 264 11.18 10.29 2.62
N ARG A 265 12.41 10.77 2.85
CA ARG A 265 12.62 12.08 3.47
C ARG A 265 12.14 13.22 2.57
N VAL A 266 12.48 13.18 1.29
CA VAL A 266 12.08 14.23 0.31
C VAL A 266 10.56 14.25 0.17
N ILE A 267 9.94 13.06 0.06
CA ILE A 267 8.49 12.88 0.00
C ILE A 267 7.83 13.49 1.26
N LYS A 268 8.36 13.19 2.45
CA LYS A 268 7.85 13.70 3.72
C LYS A 268 7.93 15.23 3.80
N GLU A 269 9.06 15.83 3.41
CA GLU A 269 9.24 17.28 3.44
C GLU A 269 8.26 17.98 2.49
N HIS A 270 7.98 17.38 1.33
CA HIS A 270 6.97 17.91 0.40
C HIS A 270 5.54 17.72 0.94
N ALA A 271 5.20 16.55 1.45
CA ALA A 271 3.88 16.28 2.06
C ALA A 271 3.56 17.29 3.17
N ASP A 272 4.52 17.60 4.04
CA ASP A 272 4.36 18.65 5.07
C ASP A 272 4.09 20.03 4.44
N ALA A 273 4.81 20.37 3.39
CA ALA A 273 4.72 21.68 2.75
C ALA A 273 3.36 21.92 2.08
N ILE A 274 2.74 20.87 1.54
CA ILE A 274 1.44 20.93 0.86
C ILE A 274 0.25 20.50 1.73
N GLY A 275 0.51 20.05 2.98
CA GLY A 275 -0.54 19.69 3.95
C GLY A 275 -1.14 18.30 3.74
N VAL A 276 -0.46 17.39 3.05
CA VAL A 276 -0.84 15.96 3.00
C VAL A 276 -0.49 15.32 4.35
N GLN A 277 -1.49 14.69 4.97
CA GLN A 277 -1.29 14.00 6.24
C GLN A 277 -0.24 12.90 6.08
N ASN A 278 0.84 12.96 6.89
CA ASN A 278 1.87 11.94 6.83
C ASN A 278 2.45 11.62 8.20
N ASN A 279 2.78 10.35 8.41
CA ASN A 279 3.53 9.85 9.55
C ASN A 279 4.85 9.30 9.03
N PHE A 280 5.97 9.76 9.57
CA PHE A 280 7.29 9.32 9.13
C PHE A 280 8.18 8.88 10.29
N TYR A 281 8.70 7.66 10.20
CA TYR A 281 9.66 7.12 11.16
C TYR A 281 11.02 6.90 10.52
N THR A 282 12.05 7.52 11.08
CA THR A 282 13.44 7.38 10.64
C THR A 282 14.17 6.36 11.49
N HIS A 283 14.67 5.30 10.87
CA HIS A 283 15.57 4.35 11.50
C HIS A 283 17.02 4.84 11.35
N ASN A 284 17.53 5.61 12.33
CA ASN A 284 18.87 6.19 12.28
C ASN A 284 19.95 5.10 12.25
N GLY A 285 20.88 5.20 11.30
CA GLY A 285 22.00 4.26 11.11
C GLY A 285 21.58 2.89 10.55
N ALA A 286 20.30 2.70 10.21
CA ALA A 286 19.85 1.46 9.61
C ALA A 286 19.95 1.50 8.08
N GLY A 287 20.24 0.35 7.48
CA GLY A 287 20.29 0.14 6.04
C GLY A 287 18.89 -0.12 5.43
N HIS A 288 18.89 -0.83 4.28
CA HIS A 288 17.67 -1.15 3.55
C HIS A 288 16.75 -2.09 4.35
N VAL A 289 15.45 -1.80 4.33
CA VAL A 289 14.35 -2.57 4.97
C VAL A 289 14.64 -3.01 6.42
N PRO A 290 14.82 -2.07 7.36
CA PRO A 290 15.23 -2.37 8.74
C PRO A 290 14.33 -3.39 9.43
N HIS A 291 13.01 -3.36 9.18
CA HIS A 291 12.01 -4.24 9.77
C HIS A 291 12.26 -5.73 9.49
N SER A 292 12.92 -6.08 8.39
CA SER A 292 13.29 -7.46 8.07
C SER A 292 14.56 -7.94 8.80
N SER A 293 15.34 -7.03 9.37
CA SER A 293 16.65 -7.35 9.94
C SER A 293 16.60 -7.83 11.41
N SER A 294 15.55 -7.48 12.15
CA SER A 294 15.37 -7.94 13.55
C SER A 294 13.93 -7.80 14.03
N ALA A 295 13.58 -8.60 15.04
CA ALA A 295 12.27 -8.51 15.68
C ALA A 295 12.00 -7.13 16.30
N ALA A 296 13.03 -6.47 16.86
CA ALA A 296 12.88 -5.13 17.45
C ALA A 296 12.51 -4.07 16.40
N TYR A 297 13.12 -4.11 15.23
CA TYR A 297 12.74 -3.22 14.14
C TYR A 297 11.36 -3.57 13.59
N MET A 298 11.02 -4.84 13.48
CA MET A 298 9.68 -5.27 13.07
C MET A 298 8.61 -4.76 14.05
N ASP A 299 8.79 -4.94 15.35
CA ASP A 299 7.83 -4.49 16.36
C ASP A 299 7.69 -2.96 16.38
N THR A 300 8.79 -2.23 16.20
CA THR A 300 8.76 -0.76 16.06
C THR A 300 7.93 -0.36 14.83
N THR A 301 8.17 -1.00 13.68
CA THR A 301 7.47 -0.73 12.43
C THR A 301 5.97 -1.05 12.55
N VAL A 302 5.62 -2.21 13.09
CA VAL A 302 4.22 -2.61 13.30
C VAL A 302 3.48 -1.64 14.22
N ASN A 303 4.10 -1.22 15.33
CA ASN A 303 3.51 -0.25 16.24
C ASN A 303 3.30 1.10 15.55
N PHE A 304 4.26 1.55 14.76
CA PHE A 304 4.17 2.80 14.03
C PHE A 304 3.06 2.78 12.97
N ILE A 305 2.94 1.69 12.20
CA ILE A 305 1.85 1.50 11.24
C ILE A 305 0.49 1.44 11.95
N ARG A 306 0.39 0.67 13.06
CA ARG A 306 -0.84 0.58 13.85
C ARG A 306 -1.34 1.96 14.29
N ASP A 307 -0.44 2.82 14.73
CA ASP A 307 -0.79 4.17 15.21
C ASP A 307 -1.23 5.11 14.06
N PHE A 308 -0.95 4.74 12.82
CA PHE A 308 -1.43 5.42 11.63
C PHE A 308 -2.81 4.91 11.17
N LEU A 309 -3.08 3.60 11.25
CA LEU A 309 -4.33 2.95 10.84
C LEU A 309 -5.49 3.21 11.82
#